data_86975d6a1c6803c210baa7f400017d8b
#
_entry.id   86975d6a1c6803c210baa7f400017d8b
#
_cell.length_a   1.000
_cell.length_b   1.000
_cell.length_c   1.000
_cell.angle_alpha   90.00
_cell.angle_beta   90.00
_cell.angle_gamma   90.00
#
_symmetry.space_group_name_H-M   'P 1'
#
loop_
_entity.id
_entity.type
_entity.pdbx_description
1 polymer ?
#
loop_
_entity_poly.entity_id
_entity_poly.type
_entity_poly.pdbx_seq_one_letter_code
_entity_poly.pdbx_strand_id
1 'polypeptide(L)'
;MVKILLSMVIASLSASAYAYDIALTPLHGFAEQVDKPYGKNISLHGTPQQIVRLRKWISQIASVPKGLDTLIRIQSSGHKLFITHSAYSLVSSGRTAAPATSNLINGIGESVDISFNANIPDTGSHQVLSNGQQLIEYTAAQNLYHELAHALHMMNGTWRFFASERQAIEEENEFRRQLAKSQQRPFSERVHISGVPICPRASEVPDESWSQQLICRNHR
;
A
#
# COMPACT_ATOMS: atom_id res chain seq x y z
N MET A 1 -9.86 -66.77 1.52
CA MET A 1 -8.87 -65.63 1.59
C MET A 1 -9.27 -64.60 0.55
N VAL A 2 -9.97 -63.56 0.94
CA VAL A 2 -10.40 -62.48 0.07
C VAL A 2 -9.49 -61.27 0.36
N LYS A 3 -8.68 -60.85 -0.64
CA LYS A 3 -7.85 -59.64 -0.58
C LYS A 3 -8.73 -58.43 -0.93
N ILE A 4 -8.98 -57.58 0.05
CA ILE A 4 -9.63 -56.29 -0.14
C ILE A 4 -8.52 -55.32 -0.53
N LEU A 5 -8.51 -54.86 -1.79
CA LEU A 5 -7.70 -53.76 -2.27
C LEU A 5 -8.37 -52.44 -1.87
N LEU A 6 -7.76 -51.74 -0.93
CA LEU A 6 -8.18 -50.40 -0.52
C LEU A 6 -7.55 -49.38 -1.49
N SER A 7 -8.34 -48.94 -2.48
CA SER A 7 -7.93 -47.84 -3.35
C SER A 7 -8.07 -46.53 -2.61
N MET A 8 -6.93 -45.93 -2.21
CA MET A 8 -6.88 -44.55 -1.76
C MET A 8 -7.07 -43.62 -2.96
N VAL A 9 -8.23 -43.00 -3.04
CA VAL A 9 -8.47 -41.86 -3.91
C VAL A 9 -7.84 -40.62 -3.22
N ILE A 10 -6.67 -40.22 -3.67
CA ILE A 10 -6.07 -38.91 -3.30
C ILE A 10 -6.83 -37.87 -4.09
N ALA A 11 -7.80 -37.24 -3.45
CA ALA A 11 -8.40 -36.02 -3.96
C ALA A 11 -7.35 -34.89 -3.87
N SER A 12 -6.68 -34.62 -4.97
CA SER A 12 -5.87 -33.42 -5.14
C SER A 12 -6.81 -32.21 -5.13
N LEU A 13 -6.94 -31.57 -3.98
CA LEU A 13 -7.47 -30.22 -3.87
C LEU A 13 -6.52 -29.28 -4.60
N SER A 14 -6.75 -29.09 -5.90
CA SER A 14 -6.20 -27.98 -6.64
C SER A 14 -6.77 -26.70 -6.01
N ALA A 15 -6.00 -26.06 -5.14
CA ALA A 15 -6.22 -24.69 -4.76
C ALA A 15 -6.17 -23.86 -6.05
N SER A 16 -7.33 -23.62 -6.64
CA SER A 16 -7.48 -22.61 -7.69
C SER A 16 -7.09 -21.28 -7.03
N ALA A 17 -5.82 -20.90 -7.20
CA ALA A 17 -5.42 -19.54 -6.99
C ALA A 17 -6.31 -18.70 -7.90
N TYR A 18 -7.28 -18.02 -7.32
CA TYR A 18 -7.93 -16.89 -7.95
C TYR A 18 -6.86 -15.79 -8.09
N ALA A 19 -5.95 -15.99 -9.04
CA ALA A 19 -5.26 -14.89 -9.66
C ALA A 19 -6.38 -14.10 -10.34
N TYR A 20 -6.86 -13.04 -9.67
CA TYR A 20 -7.61 -12.02 -10.37
C TYR A 20 -6.70 -11.59 -11.50
N ASP A 21 -7.10 -11.98 -12.71
CA ASP A 21 -6.45 -11.58 -13.95
C ASP A 21 -6.61 -10.06 -14.03
N ILE A 22 -5.64 -9.36 -13.47
CA ILE A 22 -5.49 -7.93 -13.63
C ILE A 22 -5.01 -7.81 -15.07
N ALA A 23 -5.96 -7.85 -15.99
CA ALA A 23 -5.71 -7.80 -17.42
C ALA A 23 -4.80 -6.61 -17.70
N LEU A 24 -3.53 -6.89 -17.88
CA LEU A 24 -2.55 -5.95 -18.42
C LEU A 24 -2.93 -5.70 -19.88
N THR A 25 -3.93 -4.86 -20.09
CA THR A 25 -4.29 -4.43 -21.45
C THR A 25 -3.09 -3.67 -22.02
N PRO A 26 -2.56 -4.05 -23.18
CA PRO A 26 -1.43 -3.34 -23.80
C PRO A 26 -1.81 -1.87 -24.03
N LEU A 27 -1.04 -0.98 -23.42
CA LEU A 27 -1.21 0.46 -23.58
C LEU A 27 -0.62 0.88 -24.93
N HIS A 28 -1.45 1.12 -25.93
CA HIS A 28 -1.07 1.86 -27.13
C HIS A 28 -1.07 3.35 -26.79
N GLY A 29 0.04 4.00 -27.09
CA GLY A 29 0.43 5.31 -26.64
C GLY A 29 -0.56 6.45 -26.88
N PHE A 30 -0.70 7.28 -25.85
CA PHE A 30 -1.02 8.71 -25.95
C PHE A 30 -0.65 9.40 -24.64
N ALA A 31 -0.08 10.60 -24.75
CA ALA A 31 0.33 11.44 -23.61
C ALA A 31 -0.89 12.20 -23.05
N GLU A 32 -1.95 11.51 -22.74
CA GLU A 32 -3.12 12.07 -22.07
C GLU A 32 -3.19 11.56 -20.64
N GLN A 33 -3.69 12.43 -19.75
CA GLN A 33 -4.06 12.04 -18.41
C GLN A 33 -5.16 10.99 -18.52
N VAL A 34 -4.82 9.73 -18.25
CA VAL A 34 -5.72 8.60 -18.48
C VAL A 34 -6.31 8.18 -17.15
N ASP A 35 -7.61 8.38 -17.03
CA ASP A 35 -8.41 7.76 -15.98
C ASP A 35 -8.57 6.27 -16.31
N LYS A 36 -7.94 5.40 -15.54
CA LYS A 36 -7.99 3.93 -15.72
C LYS A 36 -8.60 3.30 -14.49
N PRO A 37 -9.81 2.75 -14.59
CA PRO A 37 -10.38 1.99 -13.50
C PRO A 37 -9.50 0.77 -13.20
N TYR A 38 -9.12 0.62 -11.95
CA TYR A 38 -8.40 -0.53 -11.44
C TYR A 38 -9.31 -1.34 -10.53
N GLY A 39 -9.98 -2.31 -11.12
CA GLY A 39 -11.11 -2.96 -10.48
C GLY A 39 -12.37 -2.09 -10.52
N LYS A 40 -13.42 -2.50 -9.83
CA LYS A 40 -14.73 -1.85 -9.90
C LYS A 40 -14.77 -0.46 -9.25
N ASN A 41 -14.00 -0.27 -8.18
CA ASN A 41 -14.07 0.93 -7.34
C ASN A 41 -12.73 1.69 -7.21
N ILE A 42 -11.66 1.24 -7.89
CA ILE A 42 -10.33 1.86 -7.82
C ILE A 42 -10.00 2.46 -9.18
N SER A 43 -9.67 3.74 -9.20
CA SER A 43 -9.26 4.48 -10.40
C SER A 43 -7.84 5.03 -10.25
N LEU A 44 -7.03 4.91 -11.29
CA LEU A 44 -5.66 5.41 -11.35
C LEU A 44 -5.57 6.58 -12.31
N HIS A 45 -4.99 7.70 -11.85
CA HIS A 45 -4.89 8.94 -12.57
C HIS A 45 -3.42 9.36 -12.71
N GLY A 46 -2.99 9.68 -13.94
CA GLY A 46 -1.62 10.10 -14.24
C GLY A 46 -1.27 9.88 -15.70
N THR A 47 -0.02 10.10 -16.09
CA THR A 47 0.46 9.71 -17.40
C THR A 47 0.46 8.18 -17.56
N PRO A 48 0.50 7.65 -18.79
CA PRO A 48 0.55 6.20 -19.00
C PRO A 48 1.69 5.52 -18.23
N GLN A 49 2.87 6.14 -18.17
CA GLN A 49 4.03 5.61 -17.44
C GLN A 49 3.79 5.56 -15.92
N GLN A 50 3.16 6.59 -15.37
CA GLN A 50 2.80 6.66 -13.95
C GLN A 50 1.75 5.62 -13.58
N ILE A 51 0.74 5.42 -14.43
CA ILE A 51 -0.28 4.39 -14.25
C ILE A 51 0.35 2.99 -14.29
N VAL A 52 1.28 2.73 -15.21
CA VAL A 52 2.02 1.44 -15.26
C VAL A 52 2.76 1.19 -13.95
N ARG A 53 3.41 2.22 -13.38
CA ARG A 53 4.13 2.09 -12.11
C ARG A 53 3.17 1.85 -10.94
N LEU A 54 2.08 2.61 -10.83
CA LEU A 54 1.05 2.39 -9.81
C LEU A 54 0.49 0.96 -9.87
N ARG A 55 0.16 0.47 -11.07
CA ARG A 55 -0.28 -0.92 -11.28
C ARG A 55 0.75 -1.95 -10.82
N LYS A 56 2.03 -1.72 -11.14
CA LYS A 56 3.12 -2.59 -10.68
C LYS A 56 3.13 -2.69 -9.16
N TRP A 57 3.06 -1.57 -8.45
CA TRP A 57 3.07 -1.55 -6.99
C TRP A 57 1.80 -2.18 -6.39
N ILE A 58 0.63 -1.92 -6.98
CA ILE A 58 -0.62 -2.58 -6.56
C ILE A 58 -0.54 -4.09 -6.78
N SER A 59 0.06 -4.55 -7.89
CA SER A 59 0.29 -5.98 -8.13
C SER A 59 1.24 -6.60 -7.09
N GLN A 60 2.29 -5.88 -6.68
CA GLN A 60 3.15 -6.30 -5.59
C GLN A 60 2.39 -6.37 -4.26
N ILE A 61 1.51 -5.41 -3.99
CA ILE A 61 0.64 -5.42 -2.82
C ILE A 61 -0.29 -6.63 -2.86
N ALA A 62 -0.94 -6.89 -3.98
CA ALA A 62 -1.84 -8.02 -4.15
C ALA A 62 -1.14 -9.39 -4.09
N SER A 63 0.19 -9.43 -4.21
CA SER A 63 0.96 -10.69 -4.20
C SER A 63 1.04 -11.39 -2.83
N VAL A 64 0.63 -10.72 -1.76
CA VAL A 64 0.58 -11.28 -0.41
C VAL A 64 -0.83 -11.21 0.18
N PRO A 65 -1.22 -12.17 1.04
CA PRO A 65 -2.59 -12.28 1.54
C PRO A 65 -3.13 -11.00 2.17
N LYS A 66 -2.32 -10.32 2.99
CA LYS A 66 -2.73 -9.06 3.64
C LYS A 66 -3.00 -7.94 2.64
N GLY A 67 -2.16 -7.79 1.65
CA GLY A 67 -2.34 -6.79 0.59
C GLY A 67 -3.57 -7.08 -0.27
N LEU A 68 -3.77 -8.33 -0.64
CA LEU A 68 -4.95 -8.76 -1.40
C LEU A 68 -6.24 -8.53 -0.60
N ASP A 69 -6.29 -8.91 0.68
CA ASP A 69 -7.43 -8.66 1.57
C ASP A 69 -7.78 -7.17 1.63
N THR A 70 -6.78 -6.32 1.80
CA THR A 70 -6.97 -4.85 1.81
C THR A 70 -7.63 -4.35 0.53
N LEU A 71 -7.13 -4.78 -0.64
CA LEU A 71 -7.70 -4.37 -1.93
C LEU A 71 -9.14 -4.90 -2.12
N ILE A 72 -9.41 -6.13 -1.73
CA ILE A 72 -10.77 -6.72 -1.79
C ILE A 72 -11.73 -5.93 -0.91
N ARG A 73 -11.34 -5.59 0.31
CA ARG A 73 -12.19 -4.82 1.25
C ARG A 73 -12.43 -3.39 0.75
N ILE A 74 -11.44 -2.74 0.15
CA ILE A 74 -11.60 -1.45 -0.53
C ILE A 74 -12.62 -1.57 -1.66
N GLN A 75 -12.50 -2.56 -2.54
CA GLN A 75 -13.44 -2.77 -3.63
C GLN A 75 -14.86 -3.11 -3.13
N SER A 76 -14.98 -3.78 -2.01
CA SER A 76 -16.26 -4.21 -1.43
C SER A 76 -16.94 -3.14 -0.58
N SER A 77 -16.28 -2.03 -0.27
CA SER A 77 -16.82 -0.96 0.57
C SER A 77 -18.03 -0.25 -0.05
N GLY A 78 -18.20 -0.33 -1.36
CA GLY A 78 -19.21 0.43 -2.11
C GLY A 78 -18.79 1.86 -2.47
N HIS A 79 -17.69 2.36 -1.90
CA HIS A 79 -17.13 3.68 -2.16
C HIS A 79 -16.09 3.65 -3.27
N LYS A 80 -15.67 4.82 -3.76
CA LYS A 80 -14.66 4.97 -4.81
C LYS A 80 -13.32 5.35 -4.20
N LEU A 81 -12.25 4.75 -4.71
CA LEU A 81 -10.87 5.14 -4.43
C LEU A 81 -10.24 5.73 -5.69
N PHE A 82 -9.73 6.93 -5.57
CA PHE A 82 -8.94 7.58 -6.62
C PHE A 82 -7.47 7.64 -6.18
N ILE A 83 -6.56 7.11 -7.00
CA ILE A 83 -5.12 7.21 -6.79
C ILE A 83 -4.56 8.10 -7.88
N THR A 84 -4.22 9.34 -7.53
CA THR A 84 -3.79 10.38 -8.45
C THR A 84 -2.31 10.66 -8.28
N HIS A 85 -1.56 10.69 -9.40
CA HIS A 85 -0.17 11.15 -9.35
C HIS A 85 -0.10 12.60 -8.88
N SER A 86 0.77 12.87 -7.90
CA SER A 86 1.07 14.22 -7.42
C SER A 86 2.56 14.36 -7.18
N ALA A 87 3.19 15.32 -7.84
CA ALA A 87 4.62 15.64 -7.64
C ALA A 87 4.88 16.39 -6.32
N TYR A 88 3.85 16.93 -5.68
CA TYR A 88 3.98 17.75 -4.46
C TYR A 88 4.16 16.92 -3.18
N SER A 89 4.04 15.60 -3.27
CA SER A 89 4.25 14.70 -2.13
C SER A 89 5.72 14.30 -2.02
N LEU A 90 6.61 15.27 -1.80
CA LEU A 90 8.06 15.02 -1.78
C LEU A 90 8.51 14.32 -0.50
N VAL A 91 7.88 14.59 0.64
CA VAL A 91 8.34 14.11 1.95
C VAL A 91 7.80 12.72 2.28
N SER A 92 6.51 12.47 2.05
CA SER A 92 5.86 11.19 2.38
C SER A 92 5.58 10.31 1.17
N SER A 93 5.79 10.83 -0.03
CA SER A 93 5.40 10.21 -1.31
C SER A 93 3.90 9.97 -1.48
N GLY A 94 3.11 10.05 -0.42
CA GLY A 94 1.67 9.83 -0.43
C GLY A 94 0.92 10.68 0.58
N ARG A 95 -0.36 10.89 0.31
CA ARG A 95 -1.33 11.51 1.22
C ARG A 95 -2.73 10.98 0.91
N THR A 96 -3.41 10.48 1.92
CA THR A 96 -4.80 10.03 1.83
C THR A 96 -5.74 11.09 2.40
N ALA A 97 -6.84 11.37 1.71
CA ALA A 97 -7.86 12.32 2.11
C ALA A 97 -9.27 11.81 1.77
N ALA A 98 -10.22 12.18 2.63
CA ALA A 98 -11.65 11.98 2.41
C ALA A 98 -12.43 13.20 2.93
N PRO A 99 -13.70 13.38 2.53
CA PRO A 99 -14.57 14.39 3.16
C PRO A 99 -14.63 14.20 4.68
N ALA A 100 -14.53 15.29 5.43
CA ALA A 100 -14.57 15.26 6.90
C ALA A 100 -16.01 15.06 7.40
N THR A 101 -16.50 13.84 7.39
CA THR A 101 -17.85 13.47 7.84
C THR A 101 -17.80 12.46 9.00
N SER A 102 -18.91 12.30 9.71
CA SER A 102 -19.07 11.27 10.72
C SER A 102 -19.03 9.85 10.13
N ASN A 103 -19.22 9.71 8.82
CA ASN A 103 -19.20 8.41 8.12
C ASN A 103 -17.85 7.71 8.21
N LEU A 104 -16.76 8.46 8.41
CA LEU A 104 -15.42 7.90 8.55
C LEU A 104 -15.25 7.02 9.81
N ILE A 105 -16.14 7.16 10.83
CA ILE A 105 -16.00 6.50 12.13
C ILE A 105 -17.24 5.70 12.58
N ASN A 106 -18.28 5.65 11.76
CA ASN A 106 -19.57 5.05 12.17
C ASN A 106 -19.94 3.78 11.37
N GLY A 107 -18.98 3.20 10.65
CA GLY A 107 -19.20 2.00 9.86
C GLY A 107 -19.78 2.24 8.47
N ILE A 108 -20.05 3.48 8.06
CA ILE A 108 -20.56 3.81 6.72
C ILE A 108 -19.42 3.98 5.73
N GLY A 109 -18.45 4.83 6.04
CA GLY A 109 -17.32 5.16 5.16
C GLY A 109 -17.61 6.26 4.14
N GLU A 110 -16.57 6.64 3.40
CA GLU A 110 -16.59 7.67 2.34
C GLU A 110 -15.70 7.27 1.17
N SER A 111 -15.93 7.90 0.02
CA SER A 111 -14.97 7.83 -1.10
C SER A 111 -13.68 8.57 -0.74
N VAL A 112 -12.54 8.07 -1.23
CA VAL A 112 -11.21 8.51 -0.79
C VAL A 112 -10.32 8.86 -1.96
N ASP A 113 -9.52 9.91 -1.80
CA ASP A 113 -8.46 10.31 -2.70
C ASP A 113 -7.07 10.01 -2.10
N ILE A 114 -6.22 9.32 -2.83
CA ILE A 114 -4.79 9.18 -2.55
C ILE A 114 -4.02 10.01 -3.57
N SER A 115 -3.34 11.05 -3.10
CA SER A 115 -2.31 11.75 -3.87
C SER A 115 -0.97 11.04 -3.65
N PHE A 116 -0.36 10.48 -4.70
CA PHE A 116 0.86 9.67 -4.58
C PHE A 116 1.90 10.05 -5.64
N ASN A 117 3.16 10.18 -5.25
CA ASN A 117 4.23 10.47 -6.20
C ASN A 117 4.65 9.20 -6.96
N ALA A 118 4.05 8.98 -8.12
CA ALA A 118 4.37 7.84 -8.97
C ALA A 118 5.74 7.92 -9.68
N ASN A 119 6.53 8.99 -9.46
CA ASN A 119 7.87 9.14 -10.03
C ASN A 119 8.99 8.68 -9.07
N ILE A 120 8.68 8.36 -7.81
CA ILE A 120 9.68 7.84 -6.88
C ILE A 120 10.24 6.49 -7.38
N PRO A 121 11.52 6.17 -7.13
CA PRO A 121 12.06 4.85 -7.45
C PRO A 121 11.38 3.75 -6.63
N ASP A 122 11.38 2.52 -7.15
CA ASP A 122 10.77 1.37 -6.48
C ASP A 122 11.39 1.10 -5.10
N THR A 123 12.69 1.33 -4.99
CA THR A 123 13.51 1.12 -3.79
C THR A 123 14.51 2.26 -3.66
N GLY A 124 15.04 2.44 -2.46
CA GLY A 124 16.19 3.33 -2.27
C GLY A 124 15.86 4.81 -2.04
N SER A 125 14.59 5.23 -2.15
CA SER A 125 14.22 6.64 -1.95
C SER A 125 13.91 7.01 -0.52
N HIS A 126 13.29 6.10 0.24
CA HIS A 126 12.79 6.37 1.58
C HIS A 126 13.25 5.32 2.59
N GLN A 127 13.29 5.72 3.84
CA GLN A 127 13.58 4.88 4.99
C GLN A 127 12.61 5.21 6.13
N VAL A 128 12.30 4.23 6.95
CA VAL A 128 11.48 4.37 8.16
C VAL A 128 12.22 3.79 9.36
N LEU A 129 11.92 4.30 10.55
CA LEU A 129 12.52 3.80 11.79
C LEU A 129 11.90 2.47 12.18
N SER A 130 12.74 1.48 12.51
CA SER A 130 12.33 0.19 13.06
C SER A 130 12.25 0.19 14.59
N ASN A 131 11.64 -0.84 15.18
CA ASN A 131 11.63 -1.06 16.63
C ASN A 131 13.03 -1.12 17.25
N GLY A 132 14.04 -1.56 16.50
CA GLY A 132 15.44 -1.53 16.89
C GLY A 132 16.11 -0.17 16.72
N GLN A 133 15.34 0.89 16.46
CA GLN A 133 15.81 2.25 16.19
C GLN A 133 16.79 2.35 15.00
N GLN A 134 16.69 1.43 14.06
CA GLN A 134 17.48 1.44 12.83
C GLN A 134 16.63 1.93 11.67
N LEU A 135 17.22 2.69 10.76
CA LEU A 135 16.57 3.05 9.52
C LEU A 135 16.54 1.84 8.59
N ILE A 136 15.34 1.44 8.21
CA ILE A 136 15.08 0.34 7.29
C ILE A 136 14.48 0.85 6.00
N GLU A 137 14.75 0.16 4.91
CA GLU A 137 14.24 0.54 3.60
C GLU A 137 12.71 0.57 3.58
N TYR A 138 12.18 1.60 2.92
CA TYR A 138 10.77 1.82 2.70
C TYR A 138 10.48 1.91 1.20
N THR A 139 10.02 0.82 0.61
CA THR A 139 9.80 0.74 -0.83
C THR A 139 8.55 1.51 -1.26
N ALA A 140 8.47 1.87 -2.55
CA ALA A 140 7.30 2.54 -3.09
C ALA A 140 6.00 1.75 -2.89
N ALA A 141 6.05 0.42 -3.00
CA ALA A 141 4.88 -0.43 -2.75
C ALA A 141 4.47 -0.44 -1.27
N GLN A 142 5.42 -0.40 -0.32
CA GLN A 142 5.13 -0.30 1.11
C GLN A 142 4.52 1.05 1.46
N ASN A 143 5.04 2.12 0.85
CA ASN A 143 4.52 3.47 1.03
C ASN A 143 3.09 3.60 0.46
N LEU A 144 2.86 3.09 -0.74
CA LEU A 144 1.50 3.06 -1.30
C LEU A 144 0.55 2.20 -0.45
N TYR A 145 1.04 1.08 0.10
CA TYR A 145 0.23 0.25 1.00
C TYR A 145 -0.17 1.00 2.28
N HIS A 146 0.71 1.83 2.84
CA HIS A 146 0.39 2.69 3.99
C HIS A 146 -0.81 3.61 3.69
N GLU A 147 -0.80 4.26 2.52
CA GLU A 147 -1.92 5.10 2.08
C GLU A 147 -3.21 4.28 1.83
N LEU A 148 -3.07 3.07 1.28
CA LEU A 148 -4.20 2.16 1.12
C LEU A 148 -4.78 1.69 2.46
N ALA A 149 -3.96 1.58 3.52
CA ALA A 149 -4.43 1.26 4.86
C ALA A 149 -5.28 2.40 5.44
N HIS A 150 -4.88 3.66 5.26
CA HIS A 150 -5.74 4.80 5.59
C HIS A 150 -7.05 4.77 4.80
N ALA A 151 -6.97 4.58 3.47
CA ALA A 151 -8.15 4.50 2.61
C ALA A 151 -9.09 3.38 3.02
N LEU A 152 -8.57 2.19 3.35
CA LEU A 152 -9.35 1.06 3.84
C LEU A 152 -10.24 1.46 5.03
N HIS A 153 -9.65 2.12 6.02
CA HIS A 153 -10.38 2.49 7.23
C HIS A 153 -11.37 3.63 6.99
N MET A 154 -11.03 4.61 6.17
CA MET A 154 -11.93 5.70 5.78
C MET A 154 -13.13 5.18 4.96
N MET A 155 -12.88 4.25 4.02
CA MET A 155 -13.92 3.67 3.16
C MET A 155 -14.85 2.70 3.88
N ASN A 156 -14.43 2.15 5.01
CA ASN A 156 -15.24 1.24 5.82
C ASN A 156 -15.78 1.89 7.12
N GLY A 157 -15.59 3.19 7.31
CA GLY A 157 -16.08 3.91 8.49
C GLY A 157 -15.45 3.45 9.81
N THR A 158 -14.24 2.93 9.77
CA THR A 158 -13.48 2.41 10.93
C THR A 158 -12.25 3.24 11.25
N TRP A 159 -12.18 4.45 10.71
CA TRP A 159 -11.04 5.34 10.87
C TRP A 159 -10.89 5.84 12.30
N ARG A 160 -9.67 5.77 12.84
CA ARG A 160 -9.35 6.25 14.20
C ARG A 160 -8.71 7.62 14.14
N PHE A 161 -9.51 8.68 14.22
CA PHE A 161 -9.08 10.06 14.02
C PHE A 161 -7.76 10.43 14.73
N PHE A 162 -7.65 10.13 16.04
CA PHE A 162 -6.44 10.45 16.82
C PHE A 162 -5.34 9.38 16.77
N ALA A 163 -5.59 8.27 16.10
CA ALA A 163 -4.66 7.14 16.00
C ALA A 163 -4.56 6.59 14.58
N SER A 164 -4.88 7.42 13.58
CA SER A 164 -4.93 7.00 12.17
C SER A 164 -3.57 6.50 11.67
N GLU A 165 -2.50 7.21 11.99
CA GLU A 165 -1.14 6.79 11.64
C GLU A 165 -0.77 5.45 12.30
N ARG A 166 -1.06 5.31 13.59
CA ARG A 166 -0.82 4.05 14.28
C ARG A 166 -1.61 2.90 13.65
N GLN A 167 -2.88 3.15 13.32
CA GLN A 167 -3.75 2.18 12.67
C GLN A 167 -3.18 1.75 11.31
N ALA A 168 -2.71 2.70 10.49
CA ALA A 168 -2.10 2.41 9.19
C ALA A 168 -0.77 1.66 9.31
N ILE A 169 0.05 1.99 10.31
CA ILE A 169 1.33 1.30 10.56
C ILE A 169 1.13 -0.12 11.07
N GLU A 170 0.10 -0.39 11.89
CA GLU A 170 -0.27 -1.74 12.32
C GLU A 170 -0.61 -2.61 11.09
N GLU A 171 -1.43 -2.12 10.17
CA GLU A 171 -1.76 -2.76 8.90
C GLU A 171 -0.53 -2.94 7.99
N GLU A 172 0.30 -1.90 7.88
CA GLU A 172 1.53 -1.90 7.09
C GLU A 172 2.53 -2.94 7.60
N ASN A 173 2.73 -3.04 8.92
CA ASN A 173 3.66 -4.01 9.50
C ASN A 173 3.24 -5.45 9.21
N GLU A 174 1.94 -5.75 9.23
CA GLU A 174 1.44 -7.08 8.81
C GLU A 174 1.72 -7.35 7.34
N PHE A 175 1.44 -6.39 6.47
CA PHE A 175 1.76 -6.49 5.05
C PHE A 175 3.26 -6.71 4.82
N ARG A 176 4.12 -5.90 5.45
CA ARG A 176 5.58 -5.99 5.33
C ARG A 176 6.12 -7.33 5.83
N ARG A 177 5.55 -7.88 6.91
CA ARG A 177 5.93 -9.20 7.45
C ARG A 177 5.63 -10.29 6.44
N GLN A 178 4.45 -10.28 5.83
CA GLN A 178 4.08 -11.27 4.82
C GLN A 178 4.92 -11.11 3.54
N LEU A 179 5.20 -9.87 3.12
CA LEU A 179 6.05 -9.59 1.96
C LEU A 179 7.50 -10.08 2.20
N ALA A 180 8.07 -9.80 3.38
CA ALA A 180 9.40 -10.28 3.74
C ALA A 180 9.47 -11.81 3.75
N LYS A 181 8.45 -12.48 4.31
CA LYS A 181 8.36 -13.95 4.29
C LYS A 181 8.29 -14.50 2.87
N SER A 182 7.50 -13.91 1.99
CA SER A 182 7.41 -14.36 0.58
C SER A 182 8.71 -14.18 -0.18
N GLN A 183 9.53 -13.19 0.19
CA GLN A 183 10.82 -12.88 -0.40
C GLN A 183 12.01 -13.54 0.33
N GLN A 184 11.75 -14.33 1.37
CA GLN A 184 12.77 -14.95 2.24
C GLN A 184 13.77 -13.93 2.82
N ARG A 185 13.28 -12.75 3.20
CA ARG A 185 14.08 -11.65 3.76
C ARG A 185 13.79 -11.48 5.25
N PRO A 186 14.74 -10.96 6.03
CA PRO A 186 14.48 -10.57 7.41
C PRO A 186 13.42 -9.47 7.47
N PHE A 187 12.62 -9.50 8.52
CA PHE A 187 11.59 -8.53 8.79
C PHE A 187 11.94 -7.70 10.04
N SER A 188 11.73 -6.40 9.94
CA SER A 188 11.79 -5.47 11.07
C SER A 188 10.53 -4.60 11.07
N GLU A 189 9.86 -4.52 12.21
CA GLU A 189 8.68 -3.66 12.36
C GLU A 189 9.03 -2.19 12.26
N ARG A 190 8.20 -1.43 11.55
CA ARG A 190 8.21 0.03 11.60
C ARG A 190 7.62 0.47 12.94
N VAL A 191 8.33 1.35 13.63
CA VAL A 191 7.84 1.97 14.86
C VAL A 191 6.99 3.18 14.52
N HIS A 192 5.86 3.31 15.22
CA HIS A 192 5.16 4.58 15.31
C HIS A 192 5.61 5.32 16.56
N ILE A 193 6.48 6.30 16.36
CA ILE A 193 6.71 7.35 17.34
C ILE A 193 6.07 8.60 16.76
N SER A 194 5.18 9.25 17.51
CA SER A 194 4.52 10.48 17.06
C SER A 194 5.57 11.49 16.59
N GLY A 195 5.45 11.95 15.35
CA GLY A 195 6.37 12.92 14.76
C GLY A 195 7.64 12.36 14.13
N VAL A 196 7.83 11.03 14.06
CA VAL A 196 8.95 10.46 13.29
C VAL A 196 8.60 10.42 11.81
N PRO A 197 9.34 11.15 10.97
CA PRO A 197 9.06 11.23 9.54
C PRO A 197 9.52 9.97 8.80
N ILE A 198 9.04 9.82 7.59
CA ILE A 198 9.68 9.01 6.57
C ILE A 198 10.95 9.76 6.15
N CYS A 199 12.12 9.13 6.33
CA CYS A 199 13.39 9.76 6.03
C CYS A 199 13.77 9.57 4.56
N PRO A 200 13.89 10.63 3.75
CA PRO A 200 14.44 10.53 2.41
C PRO A 200 15.93 10.20 2.48
N ARG A 201 16.47 9.51 1.49
CA ARG A 201 17.91 9.34 1.36
C ARG A 201 18.58 10.68 1.03
N ALA A 202 19.78 10.87 1.53
CA ALA A 202 20.50 12.16 1.63
C ALA A 202 20.64 13.02 0.37
N SER A 203 20.31 12.52 -0.82
CA SER A 203 20.46 13.25 -2.09
C SER A 203 19.26 14.10 -2.51
N GLU A 204 18.13 14.03 -1.78
CA GLU A 204 16.86 14.55 -2.29
C GLU A 204 16.13 15.52 -1.34
N VAL A 205 16.81 16.09 -0.34
CA VAL A 205 16.17 16.94 0.67
C VAL A 205 16.34 18.43 0.39
N PRO A 206 15.35 19.07 -0.22
CA PRO A 206 15.10 20.48 0.01
C PRO A 206 13.87 20.66 0.90
N ASP A 207 13.96 21.45 1.95
CA ASP A 207 12.86 22.03 2.73
C ASP A 207 12.11 21.17 3.77
N GLU A 208 12.75 20.24 4.46
CA GLU A 208 12.16 19.66 5.67
C GLU A 208 12.33 20.57 6.88
N SER A 209 11.33 20.57 7.76
CA SER A 209 11.42 21.24 9.06
C SER A 209 12.67 20.75 9.81
N TRP A 210 13.36 21.62 10.52
CA TRP A 210 14.60 21.33 11.27
C TRP A 210 14.49 20.11 12.19
N SER A 211 13.32 19.89 12.80
CA SER A 211 13.06 18.76 13.69
C SER A 211 13.07 17.43 12.96
N GLN A 212 12.52 17.38 11.74
CA GLN A 212 12.48 16.15 10.92
C GLN A 212 13.87 15.78 10.41
N GLN A 213 14.65 16.78 9.98
CA GLN A 213 16.04 16.56 9.57
C GLN A 213 16.91 16.04 10.72
N LEU A 214 16.69 16.53 11.95
CA LEU A 214 17.46 16.12 13.11
C LEU A 214 17.22 14.63 13.46
N ILE A 215 15.97 14.19 13.43
CA ILE A 215 15.59 12.80 13.68
C ILE A 215 16.23 11.88 12.63
N CYS A 216 16.12 12.22 11.36
CA CYS A 216 16.70 11.41 10.28
C CYS A 216 18.24 11.39 10.30
N ARG A 217 18.90 12.45 10.79
CA ARG A 217 20.36 12.50 10.95
C ARG A 217 20.86 11.67 12.13
N ASN A 218 20.13 11.67 13.24
CA ASN A 218 20.55 10.98 14.46
C ASN A 218 20.44 9.45 14.37
N HIS A 219 19.74 8.92 13.36
CA HIS A 219 19.55 7.49 13.15
C HIS A 219 20.24 6.97 11.89
N ARG A 220 21.06 7.78 11.23
CA ARG A 220 21.96 7.37 10.14
C ARG A 220 23.30 6.97 10.72
#